data_e12cc7024cd9ef75c175350a084b5e8e
#
_entry.id   e12cc7024cd9ef75c175350a084b5e8e
#
_cell.length_a   1.000
_cell.length_b   1.000
_cell.length_c   1.000
_cell.angle_alpha   90.00
_cell.angle_beta   90.00
_cell.angle_gamma   90.00
#
_symmetry.space_group_name_H-M   'P 1'
#
loop_
_entity.id
_entity.type
_entity.pdbx_description
1 polymer ?
#
loop_
_entity_poly.entity_id
_entity_poly.type
_entity_poly.pdbx_seq_one_letter_code
_entity_poly.pdbx_strand_id
1 'polypeptide(L)'
;MKKFVAFAGFALLSVGAFAQTNLQVFYDFGENRKHVTTTLEMFKSDDWGSTFFFVDYDYFNKDYRNEEVAGVKIHPNTYGARSSYFEIARSLNFWQESSLGALSAHIEFNGGVGFGSRNWLFGAEYFLHNDDFSNTFTFELLYKTFKGSESHLPLQFTFVWGMNNLLGVEGLKFSGFADIWGEDTYLWADRDKCESSLTFISEPQLWYNVGQFFNCPNLSAGGEVELSYNFAYNEGFMVNPCLGLKWDF
;
A
#
# COMPACT_ATOMS: atom_id res chain seq x y z
N MET A 1 -34.98 -21.76 0.50
CA MET A 1 -34.43 -20.86 1.54
C MET A 1 -33.09 -20.40 1.00
N LYS A 2 -33.01 -19.21 0.48
CA LYS A 2 -31.78 -18.62 -0.10
C LYS A 2 -30.91 -18.12 1.04
N LYS A 3 -29.79 -18.80 1.29
CA LYS A 3 -28.76 -18.28 2.19
C LYS A 3 -27.92 -17.28 1.39
N PHE A 4 -28.08 -16.01 1.68
CA PHE A 4 -27.15 -15.00 1.25
C PHE A 4 -25.81 -15.26 1.94
N VAL A 5 -24.82 -15.73 1.22
CA VAL A 5 -23.44 -15.69 1.67
C VAL A 5 -22.94 -14.29 1.36
N ALA A 6 -22.81 -13.48 2.40
CA ALA A 6 -22.30 -12.13 2.30
C ALA A 6 -20.81 -12.15 1.98
N PHE A 7 -20.48 -11.67 0.81
CA PHE A 7 -19.12 -11.30 0.45
C PHE A 7 -18.83 -9.94 1.09
N ALA A 8 -17.93 -9.91 2.06
CA ALA A 8 -17.55 -8.66 2.69
C ALA A 8 -16.07 -8.68 3.07
N GLY A 9 -15.24 -8.37 2.12
CA GLY A 9 -14.00 -7.72 2.48
C GLY A 9 -14.34 -6.35 3.09
N PHE A 10 -13.98 -6.12 4.35
CA PHE A 10 -14.30 -4.90 5.10
C PHE A 10 -15.79 -4.57 5.25
N ALA A 11 -16.50 -5.37 6.02
CA ALA A 11 -17.83 -4.98 6.46
C ALA A 11 -17.78 -4.19 7.75
N LEU A 12 -18.07 -2.91 7.65
CA LEU A 12 -18.82 -2.23 8.68
C LEU A 12 -20.21 -1.90 8.10
N LEU A 13 -21.18 -2.63 8.65
CA LEU A 13 -22.62 -2.39 8.67
C LEU A 13 -23.10 -1.15 7.91
N SER A 14 -23.60 -1.37 6.69
CA SER A 14 -24.94 -0.88 6.29
C SER A 14 -25.14 -1.06 4.80
N VAL A 15 -26.27 -1.58 4.45
CA VAL A 15 -26.99 -1.58 3.19
C VAL A 15 -26.52 -0.48 2.23
N GLY A 16 -25.61 -0.86 1.30
CA GLY A 16 -25.13 0.01 0.23
C GLY A 16 -23.66 -0.29 -0.02
N ALA A 17 -23.29 -0.69 -1.24
CA ALA A 17 -21.90 -0.87 -1.65
C ALA A 17 -21.20 0.50 -1.76
N PHE A 18 -20.99 1.17 -0.64
CA PHE A 18 -20.20 2.40 -0.61
C PHE A 18 -18.71 2.06 -0.67
N ALA A 19 -17.98 2.76 -1.51
CA ALA A 19 -16.53 2.71 -1.51
C ALA A 19 -16.02 3.28 -0.18
N GLN A 20 -15.13 2.55 0.51
CA GLN A 20 -14.39 3.09 1.64
C GLN A 20 -13.23 3.88 1.06
N THR A 21 -13.32 5.19 1.18
CA THR A 21 -12.30 6.11 0.67
C THR A 21 -11.72 6.86 1.84
N ASN A 22 -10.41 7.02 1.88
CA ASN A 22 -9.74 7.81 2.89
C ASN A 22 -8.62 8.66 2.29
N LEU A 23 -8.31 9.74 2.98
CA LEU A 23 -7.16 10.60 2.71
C LEU A 23 -6.24 10.56 3.91
N GLN A 24 -4.98 10.25 3.66
CA GLN A 24 -3.93 10.21 4.67
C GLN A 24 -2.92 11.32 4.38
N VAL A 25 -2.37 11.90 5.43
CA VAL A 25 -1.29 12.88 5.35
C VAL A 25 -0.23 12.45 6.33
N PHE A 26 0.94 12.11 5.83
CA PHE A 26 2.08 11.65 6.60
C PHE A 26 3.21 12.67 6.62
N TYR A 27 3.99 12.65 7.68
CA TYR A 27 5.35 13.15 7.67
C TYR A 27 6.29 11.98 7.84
N ASP A 28 7.18 11.80 6.86
CA ASP A 28 8.18 10.76 6.82
C ASP A 28 9.46 11.23 7.54
N PHE A 29 9.89 10.45 8.54
CA PHE A 29 11.09 10.71 9.35
C PHE A 29 12.31 9.92 8.85
N GLY A 30 12.17 9.15 7.77
CA GLY A 30 13.26 8.37 7.19
C GLY A 30 14.51 9.21 6.93
N GLU A 31 15.68 8.60 7.04
CA GLU A 31 16.97 9.30 7.03
C GLU A 31 17.14 10.21 5.80
N ASN A 32 16.72 9.74 4.62
CA ASN A 32 16.85 10.45 3.35
C ASN A 32 15.52 11.00 2.82
N ARG A 33 14.46 11.00 3.64
CA ARG A 33 13.11 11.38 3.21
C ARG A 33 12.72 12.75 3.76
N LYS A 34 12.31 12.86 5.01
CA LYS A 34 11.95 14.14 5.70
C LYS A 34 11.02 15.02 4.88
N HIS A 35 9.99 14.42 4.33
CA HIS A 35 8.99 15.10 3.51
C HIS A 35 7.57 14.74 3.96
N VAL A 36 6.61 15.43 3.37
CA VAL A 36 5.19 15.11 3.52
C VAL A 36 4.78 14.20 2.37
N THR A 37 3.97 13.17 2.68
CA THR A 37 3.27 12.35 1.71
C THR A 37 1.77 12.46 1.93
N THR A 38 1.00 12.51 0.86
CA THR A 38 -0.45 12.38 0.91
C THR A 38 -0.87 11.14 0.14
N THR A 39 -1.69 10.30 0.77
CA THR A 39 -2.24 9.07 0.19
C THR A 39 -3.74 9.18 0.07
N LEU A 40 -4.27 9.03 -1.12
CA LEU A 40 -5.69 8.79 -1.35
C LEU A 40 -5.89 7.30 -1.62
N GLU A 41 -6.68 6.66 -0.79
CA GLU A 41 -6.94 5.22 -0.87
C GLU A 41 -8.44 4.95 -1.01
N MET A 42 -8.81 3.94 -1.78
CA MET A 42 -10.17 3.45 -1.91
C MET A 42 -10.20 1.93 -1.98
N PHE A 43 -11.09 1.34 -1.19
CA PHE A 43 -11.51 -0.05 -1.30
C PHE A 43 -13.01 -0.13 -1.58
N LYS A 44 -13.40 -0.97 -2.50
CA LYS A 44 -14.80 -1.24 -2.82
C LYS A 44 -15.01 -2.71 -3.16
N SER A 45 -15.96 -3.36 -2.47
CA SER A 45 -16.47 -4.67 -2.86
C SER A 45 -17.71 -4.55 -3.75
N ASP A 46 -17.94 -5.53 -4.61
CA ASP A 46 -19.13 -5.69 -5.43
C ASP A 46 -19.50 -7.18 -5.59
N ASP A 47 -20.52 -7.48 -6.39
CA ASP A 47 -21.02 -8.85 -6.59
C ASP A 47 -19.97 -9.80 -7.22
N TRP A 48 -18.89 -9.29 -7.79
CA TRP A 48 -17.87 -10.05 -8.49
C TRP A 48 -16.53 -10.12 -7.75
N GLY A 49 -16.37 -9.35 -6.69
CA GLY A 49 -15.12 -9.29 -5.94
C GLY A 49 -14.83 -7.91 -5.37
N SER A 50 -13.58 -7.44 -5.49
CA SER A 50 -13.16 -6.15 -4.92
C SER A 50 -12.31 -5.34 -5.87
N THR A 51 -12.36 -4.04 -5.72
CA THR A 51 -11.45 -3.07 -6.35
C THR A 51 -10.73 -2.32 -5.25
N PHE A 52 -9.43 -2.23 -5.37
CA PHE A 52 -8.57 -1.42 -4.51
C PHE A 52 -7.76 -0.47 -5.36
N PHE A 53 -7.57 0.75 -4.91
CA PHE A 53 -6.52 1.60 -5.43
C PHE A 53 -6.00 2.54 -4.35
N PHE A 54 -4.76 2.96 -4.50
CA PHE A 54 -4.23 4.13 -3.81
C PHE A 54 -3.33 4.94 -4.74
N VAL A 55 -3.13 6.19 -4.36
CA VAL A 55 -2.17 7.08 -4.99
C VAL A 55 -1.46 7.90 -3.92
N ASP A 56 -0.14 7.88 -3.98
CA ASP A 56 0.75 8.67 -3.14
C ASP A 56 1.30 9.84 -3.92
N TYR A 57 1.41 10.96 -3.21
CA TYR A 57 2.16 12.13 -3.65
C TYR A 57 3.16 12.52 -2.58
N ASP A 58 4.46 12.42 -2.92
CA ASP A 58 5.54 12.96 -2.11
C ASP A 58 5.77 14.43 -2.45
N TYR A 59 5.94 15.25 -1.45
CA TYR A 59 6.16 16.68 -1.64
C TYR A 59 7.63 17.03 -1.46
N PHE A 60 8.08 18.09 -2.16
CA PHE A 60 9.43 18.60 -2.01
C PHE A 60 9.69 19.08 -0.58
N ASN A 61 10.74 18.56 0.03
CA ASN A 61 11.23 19.02 1.30
C ASN A 61 12.21 20.20 1.15
N LYS A 62 12.63 20.77 2.29
CA LYS A 62 13.53 21.90 2.33
C LYS A 62 14.94 21.57 1.81
N ASP A 63 15.42 20.38 2.12
CA ASP A 63 16.78 19.94 1.78
C ASP A 63 16.90 19.73 0.27
N TYR A 64 15.91 19.08 -0.34
CA TYR A 64 15.85 18.87 -1.77
C TYR A 64 15.81 20.20 -2.57
N ARG A 65 15.11 21.21 -2.06
CA ARG A 65 15.07 22.54 -2.68
C ARG A 65 16.39 23.30 -2.60
N ASN A 66 17.22 22.96 -1.62
CA ASN A 66 18.52 23.56 -1.39
C ASN A 66 19.67 22.75 -2.00
N GLU A 67 19.37 21.64 -2.65
CA GLU A 67 20.38 20.83 -3.31
C GLU A 67 21.13 21.65 -4.38
N GLU A 68 22.45 21.61 -4.32
CA GLU A 68 23.33 22.39 -5.15
C GLU A 68 24.40 21.47 -5.77
N VAL A 69 24.57 21.55 -7.08
CA VAL A 69 25.61 20.84 -7.81
C VAL A 69 26.48 21.88 -8.54
N ALA A 70 27.77 21.86 -8.25
CA ALA A 70 28.74 22.80 -8.82
C ALA A 70 28.37 24.29 -8.67
N GLY A 71 27.78 24.68 -7.52
CA GLY A 71 27.37 26.05 -7.23
C GLY A 71 26.03 26.46 -7.85
N VAL A 72 25.32 25.51 -8.47
CA VAL A 72 24.00 25.76 -9.07
C VAL A 72 22.93 25.00 -8.32
N LYS A 73 21.91 25.69 -7.82
CA LYS A 73 20.72 25.05 -7.23
C LYS A 73 19.97 24.30 -8.31
N ILE A 74 19.81 22.98 -8.10
CA ILE A 74 19.18 22.11 -9.10
C ILE A 74 17.66 22.28 -9.12
N HIS A 75 17.07 22.58 -7.96
CA HIS A 75 15.62 22.72 -7.79
C HIS A 75 15.22 24.06 -7.17
N PRO A 76 15.67 25.21 -7.76
CA PRO A 76 15.33 26.51 -7.19
C PRO A 76 13.82 26.76 -7.32
N ASN A 77 13.21 27.19 -6.22
CA ASN A 77 11.78 27.53 -6.16
C ASN A 77 10.81 26.38 -6.54
N THR A 78 11.24 25.13 -6.42
CA THR A 78 10.38 23.98 -6.68
C THR A 78 9.51 23.69 -5.46
N TYR A 79 8.20 23.70 -5.67
CA TYR A 79 7.17 23.43 -4.68
C TYR A 79 6.16 22.41 -5.24
N GLY A 80 5.39 21.79 -4.36
CA GLY A 80 4.36 20.83 -4.74
C GLY A 80 4.86 19.40 -4.76
N ALA A 81 4.21 18.54 -5.55
CA ALA A 81 4.53 17.13 -5.64
C ALA A 81 5.86 16.91 -6.36
N ARG A 82 6.72 16.10 -5.74
CA ARG A 82 8.01 15.65 -6.27
C ARG A 82 7.89 14.37 -7.07
N SER A 83 7.12 13.43 -6.51
CA SER A 83 6.89 12.12 -7.07
C SER A 83 5.47 11.67 -6.80
N SER A 84 5.02 10.70 -7.55
CA SER A 84 3.77 10.01 -7.28
C SER A 84 3.93 8.52 -7.54
N TYR A 85 3.26 7.71 -6.74
CA TYR A 85 3.11 6.29 -6.96
C TYR A 85 1.63 5.94 -6.88
N PHE A 86 1.18 4.95 -7.63
CA PHE A 86 -0.18 4.46 -7.54
C PHE A 86 -0.25 2.97 -7.85
N GLU A 87 -1.24 2.34 -7.26
CA GLU A 87 -1.68 1.00 -7.59
C GLU A 87 -3.17 0.99 -7.84
N ILE A 88 -3.59 0.14 -8.74
CA ILE A 88 -4.99 -0.23 -8.94
C ILE A 88 -5.09 -1.74 -9.12
N ALA A 89 -5.86 -2.37 -8.27
CA ALA A 89 -6.05 -3.81 -8.24
C ALA A 89 -7.52 -4.19 -8.38
N ARG A 90 -7.75 -5.32 -9.02
CA ARG A 90 -9.06 -5.95 -9.14
C ARG A 90 -8.97 -7.43 -8.82
N SER A 91 -9.73 -7.86 -7.82
CA SER A 91 -9.92 -9.26 -7.49
C SER A 91 -11.29 -9.73 -8.00
N LEU A 92 -11.32 -10.87 -8.67
CA LEU A 92 -12.51 -11.45 -9.28
C LEU A 92 -12.72 -12.86 -8.74
N ASN A 93 -13.83 -13.08 -8.07
CA ASN A 93 -14.23 -14.36 -7.54
C ASN A 93 -15.37 -14.97 -8.37
N PHE A 94 -15.03 -15.90 -9.25
CA PHE A 94 -15.98 -16.59 -10.14
C PHE A 94 -16.64 -17.82 -9.50
N TRP A 95 -16.20 -18.23 -8.29
CA TRP A 95 -16.58 -19.49 -7.64
C TRP A 95 -17.03 -19.31 -6.18
N GLN A 96 -17.66 -18.19 -5.90
CA GLN A 96 -18.09 -17.75 -4.56
C GLN A 96 -18.93 -18.79 -3.80
N GLU A 97 -19.80 -19.54 -4.49
CA GLU A 97 -20.69 -20.53 -3.88
C GLU A 97 -20.04 -21.94 -3.76
N SER A 98 -18.76 -22.07 -4.10
CA SER A 98 -18.04 -23.34 -4.06
C SER A 98 -17.11 -23.42 -2.84
N SER A 99 -16.45 -24.58 -2.66
CA SER A 99 -15.38 -24.74 -1.68
C SER A 99 -14.15 -23.86 -1.93
N LEU A 100 -14.07 -23.23 -3.08
CA LEU A 100 -13.01 -22.29 -3.47
C LEU A 100 -13.43 -20.84 -3.25
N GLY A 101 -14.49 -20.57 -2.51
CA GLY A 101 -15.03 -19.21 -2.30
C GLY A 101 -14.05 -18.20 -1.73
N ALA A 102 -12.99 -18.64 -1.06
CA ALA A 102 -11.92 -17.77 -0.57
C ALA A 102 -10.87 -17.39 -1.64
N LEU A 103 -10.90 -18.02 -2.82
CA LEU A 103 -9.92 -17.82 -3.87
C LEU A 103 -10.46 -16.87 -4.95
N SER A 104 -9.68 -15.88 -5.35
CA SER A 104 -10.00 -14.94 -6.43
C SER A 104 -8.90 -14.93 -7.47
N ALA A 105 -9.24 -14.59 -8.71
CA ALA A 105 -8.26 -14.16 -9.69
C ALA A 105 -7.92 -12.71 -9.41
N HIS A 106 -6.63 -12.34 -9.49
CA HIS A 106 -6.12 -11.00 -9.18
C HIS A 106 -5.41 -10.41 -10.39
N ILE A 107 -5.67 -9.13 -10.64
CA ILE A 107 -4.95 -8.30 -11.59
C ILE A 107 -4.67 -6.95 -10.95
N GLU A 108 -3.43 -6.49 -11.09
CA GLU A 108 -2.97 -5.21 -10.58
C GLU A 108 -2.14 -4.48 -11.64
N PHE A 109 -2.20 -3.17 -11.61
CA PHE A 109 -1.29 -2.29 -12.31
C PHE A 109 -0.74 -1.24 -11.35
N ASN A 110 0.58 -1.10 -11.32
CA ASN A 110 1.25 -0.10 -10.52
C ASN A 110 2.25 0.74 -11.32
N GLY A 111 2.52 1.93 -10.83
CA GLY A 111 3.47 2.85 -11.46
C GLY A 111 3.43 4.24 -10.85
N GLY A 112 4.13 5.17 -11.49
CA GLY A 112 4.18 6.54 -10.99
C GLY A 112 5.11 7.45 -11.78
N VAL A 113 5.27 8.66 -11.27
CA VAL A 113 6.23 9.66 -11.75
C VAL A 113 7.33 9.79 -10.71
N GLY A 114 8.59 9.70 -11.15
CA GLY A 114 9.75 9.66 -10.24
C GLY A 114 10.16 8.25 -9.82
N PHE A 115 9.29 7.25 -10.01
CA PHE A 115 9.58 5.83 -9.86
C PHE A 115 9.70 5.20 -11.25
N GLY A 116 10.78 4.50 -11.50
CA GLY A 116 11.09 3.97 -12.84
C GLY A 116 10.23 2.78 -13.31
N SER A 117 9.51 2.13 -12.38
CA SER A 117 8.80 0.90 -12.67
C SER A 117 7.34 1.14 -13.05
N ARG A 118 6.86 0.33 -14.00
CA ARG A 118 5.44 0.22 -14.38
C ARG A 118 5.18 -1.25 -14.61
N ASN A 119 4.37 -1.85 -13.75
CA ASN A 119 4.20 -3.29 -13.76
C ASN A 119 2.72 -3.65 -13.86
N TRP A 120 2.47 -4.76 -14.54
CA TRP A 120 1.24 -5.52 -14.39
C TRP A 120 1.54 -6.74 -13.53
N LEU A 121 0.64 -7.06 -12.62
CA LEU A 121 0.69 -8.25 -11.80
C LEU A 121 -0.57 -9.07 -12.05
N PHE A 122 -0.40 -10.38 -12.16
CA PHE A 122 -1.50 -11.31 -12.44
C PHE A 122 -1.33 -12.54 -11.58
N GLY A 123 -2.41 -13.01 -10.96
CA GLY A 123 -2.32 -14.22 -10.18
C GLY A 123 -3.57 -14.57 -9.43
N ALA A 124 -3.35 -15.11 -8.25
CA ALA A 124 -4.41 -15.58 -7.36
C ALA A 124 -4.28 -14.91 -5.99
N GLU A 125 -5.42 -14.63 -5.42
CA GLU A 125 -5.61 -14.11 -4.07
C GLU A 125 -6.40 -15.12 -3.25
N TYR A 126 -5.98 -15.33 -2.00
CA TYR A 126 -6.70 -16.15 -1.03
C TYR A 126 -7.05 -15.30 0.19
N PHE A 127 -8.35 -15.10 0.41
CA PHE A 127 -8.88 -14.21 1.43
C PHE A 127 -9.42 -14.97 2.64
N LEU A 128 -8.94 -14.61 3.84
CA LEU A 128 -9.37 -15.15 5.11
C LEU A 128 -9.94 -14.05 6.00
N HIS A 129 -10.97 -14.38 6.76
CA HIS A 129 -11.60 -13.46 7.70
C HIS A 129 -12.26 -14.22 8.85
N ASN A 130 -12.46 -13.56 9.98
CA ASN A 130 -13.36 -14.04 11.03
C ASN A 130 -14.82 -13.67 10.72
N ASP A 131 -15.77 -14.16 11.51
CA ASP A 131 -17.20 -14.08 11.20
C ASP A 131 -17.71 -12.63 11.05
N ASP A 132 -17.14 -11.68 11.77
CA ASP A 132 -17.52 -10.26 11.79
C ASP A 132 -16.60 -9.38 10.93
N PHE A 133 -15.63 -9.98 10.21
CA PHE A 133 -14.64 -9.30 9.39
C PHE A 133 -13.78 -8.26 10.14
N SER A 134 -13.75 -8.33 11.47
CA SER A 134 -12.87 -7.45 12.25
C SER A 134 -11.40 -7.81 12.04
N ASN A 135 -11.09 -9.06 11.66
CA ASN A 135 -9.76 -9.51 11.27
C ASN A 135 -9.81 -10.11 9.88
N THR A 136 -8.99 -9.59 9.00
CA THR A 136 -8.88 -10.03 7.61
C THR A 136 -7.42 -10.27 7.24
N PHE A 137 -7.19 -11.29 6.41
CA PHE A 137 -5.87 -11.64 5.91
C PHE A 137 -5.98 -12.04 4.44
N THR A 138 -5.14 -11.47 3.61
CA THR A 138 -5.07 -11.79 2.18
C THR A 138 -3.68 -12.28 1.84
N PHE A 139 -3.61 -13.37 1.10
CA PHE A 139 -2.37 -13.91 0.56
C PHE A 139 -2.47 -13.91 -0.96
N GLU A 140 -1.46 -13.39 -1.62
CA GLU A 140 -1.43 -13.30 -3.06
C GLU A 140 -0.16 -13.92 -3.61
N LEU A 141 -0.30 -14.62 -4.73
CA LEU A 141 0.82 -15.09 -5.53
C LEU A 141 0.64 -14.58 -6.96
N LEU A 142 1.53 -13.69 -7.35
CA LEU A 142 1.39 -12.89 -8.56
C LEU A 142 2.61 -13.08 -9.48
N TYR A 143 2.35 -13.21 -10.76
CA TYR A 143 3.36 -13.01 -11.80
C TYR A 143 3.49 -11.51 -12.05
N LYS A 144 4.70 -10.98 -11.89
CA LYS A 144 5.00 -9.55 -12.06
C LYS A 144 5.73 -9.33 -13.37
N THR A 145 5.16 -8.49 -14.24
CA THR A 145 5.86 -8.01 -15.42
C THR A 145 6.80 -6.86 -15.03
N PHE A 146 7.93 -6.78 -15.68
CA PHE A 146 8.87 -5.70 -15.44
C PHE A 146 9.02 -4.85 -16.69
N LYS A 147 8.90 -3.53 -16.51
CA LYS A 147 9.21 -2.58 -17.56
C LYS A 147 10.33 -1.67 -17.06
N GLY A 148 11.53 -1.87 -17.61
CA GLY A 148 12.72 -1.10 -17.25
C GLY A 148 13.63 -1.81 -16.24
N SER A 149 13.29 -3.00 -15.79
CA SER A 149 14.15 -3.91 -15.05
C SER A 149 14.00 -5.35 -15.52
N GLU A 150 14.81 -6.25 -15.04
CA GLU A 150 14.80 -7.67 -15.35
C GLU A 150 14.55 -8.48 -14.08
N SER A 151 14.13 -9.72 -14.24
CA SER A 151 14.04 -10.66 -13.12
C SER A 151 14.17 -12.10 -13.60
N HIS A 152 15.01 -12.86 -12.91
CA HIS A 152 15.10 -14.31 -13.08
C HIS A 152 13.94 -15.04 -12.41
N LEU A 153 13.25 -14.39 -11.45
CA LEU A 153 12.09 -14.93 -10.75
C LEU A 153 10.99 -13.86 -10.71
N PRO A 154 10.19 -13.71 -11.79
CA PRO A 154 9.17 -12.66 -11.91
C PRO A 154 7.90 -13.01 -11.10
N LEU A 155 8.08 -13.35 -9.84
CA LEU A 155 7.00 -13.67 -8.91
C LEU A 155 7.03 -12.72 -7.73
N GLN A 156 5.83 -12.29 -7.32
CA GLN A 156 5.60 -11.54 -6.09
C GLN A 156 4.68 -12.34 -5.19
N PHE A 157 5.04 -12.42 -3.92
CA PHE A 157 4.16 -12.85 -2.85
C PHE A 157 3.77 -11.62 -2.04
N THR A 158 2.46 -11.43 -1.85
CA THR A 158 1.88 -10.34 -1.07
C THR A 158 1.08 -10.92 0.09
N PHE A 159 1.25 -10.33 1.26
CA PHE A 159 0.44 -10.58 2.45
C PHE A 159 -0.15 -9.27 2.94
N VAL A 160 -1.49 -9.19 3.00
CA VAL A 160 -2.21 -8.00 3.50
C VAL A 160 -2.96 -8.39 4.76
N TRP A 161 -3.00 -7.50 5.75
CA TRP A 161 -3.77 -7.70 6.97
C TRP A 161 -4.56 -6.46 7.36
N GLY A 162 -5.71 -6.70 8.01
CA GLY A 162 -6.54 -5.69 8.62
C GLY A 162 -7.12 -6.19 9.93
N MET A 163 -6.88 -5.48 11.02
CA MET A 163 -7.39 -5.80 12.35
C MET A 163 -8.05 -4.56 12.94
N ASN A 164 -9.36 -4.60 13.09
CA ASN A 164 -10.13 -3.53 13.72
C ASN A 164 -10.34 -3.84 15.20
N ASN A 165 -10.42 -2.80 16.01
CA ASN A 165 -10.54 -2.91 17.47
C ASN A 165 -9.47 -3.82 18.08
N LEU A 166 -8.24 -3.61 17.67
CA LEU A 166 -7.07 -4.39 18.07
C LEU A 166 -7.01 -4.55 19.60
N LEU A 167 -6.81 -5.78 20.09
CA LEU A 167 -6.78 -6.12 21.51
C LEU A 167 -8.05 -5.68 22.28
N GLY A 168 -9.19 -5.53 21.61
CA GLY A 168 -10.44 -5.07 22.20
C GLY A 168 -10.52 -3.56 22.46
N VAL A 169 -9.58 -2.79 21.93
CA VAL A 169 -9.57 -1.32 22.03
C VAL A 169 -10.38 -0.74 20.88
N GLU A 170 -11.55 -0.18 21.18
CA GLU A 170 -12.43 0.43 20.19
C GLU A 170 -11.71 1.57 19.44
N GLY A 171 -11.85 1.55 18.11
CA GLY A 171 -11.22 2.53 17.23
C GLY A 171 -9.71 2.35 17.01
N LEU A 172 -9.07 1.33 17.60
CA LEU A 172 -7.68 1.00 17.30
C LEU A 172 -7.63 0.01 16.13
N LYS A 173 -6.98 0.41 15.05
CA LYS A 173 -6.80 -0.40 13.83
C LYS A 173 -5.33 -0.68 13.58
N PHE A 174 -4.99 -1.94 13.34
CA PHE A 174 -3.70 -2.36 12.83
C PHE A 174 -3.88 -2.95 11.44
N SER A 175 -3.21 -2.40 10.45
CA SER A 175 -3.32 -2.83 9.06
C SER A 175 -1.98 -2.70 8.36
N GLY A 176 -1.89 -3.24 7.15
CA GLY A 176 -0.69 -3.11 6.34
C GLY A 176 -0.54 -4.24 5.35
N PHE A 177 0.60 -4.23 4.70
CA PHE A 177 0.98 -5.26 3.75
C PHE A 177 2.46 -5.63 3.88
N ALA A 178 2.83 -6.73 3.25
CA ALA A 178 4.21 -7.16 3.06
C ALA A 178 4.36 -7.83 1.71
N ASP A 179 5.25 -7.30 0.89
CA ASP A 179 5.57 -7.80 -0.44
C ASP A 179 7.00 -8.30 -0.50
N ILE A 180 7.18 -9.42 -1.19
CA ILE A 180 8.50 -9.94 -1.53
C ILE A 180 8.49 -10.42 -2.97
N TRP A 181 9.47 -9.99 -3.76
CA TRP A 181 9.57 -10.37 -5.16
C TRP A 181 11.00 -10.51 -5.63
N GLY A 182 11.18 -11.25 -6.74
CA GLY A 182 12.45 -11.34 -7.43
C GLY A 182 12.58 -10.22 -8.45
N GLU A 183 13.62 -9.41 -8.33
CA GLU A 183 13.95 -8.35 -9.26
C GLU A 183 15.47 -8.14 -9.28
N ASP A 184 16.06 -8.09 -10.46
CA ASP A 184 17.47 -7.76 -10.62
C ASP A 184 17.62 -6.23 -10.53
N THR A 185 17.86 -5.75 -9.33
CA THR A 185 17.87 -4.32 -9.00
C THR A 185 19.27 -3.74 -9.09
N TYR A 186 19.41 -2.62 -9.82
CA TYR A 186 20.61 -1.81 -9.84
C TYR A 186 20.59 -0.84 -8.67
N LEU A 187 21.50 -1.01 -7.73
CA LEU A 187 21.64 -0.14 -6.57
C LEU A 187 22.40 1.14 -6.93
N TRP A 188 22.09 2.24 -6.21
CA TRP A 188 22.71 3.55 -6.51
C TRP A 188 24.23 3.57 -6.40
N ALA A 189 24.81 2.71 -5.54
CA ALA A 189 26.23 2.67 -5.28
C ALA A 189 27.05 2.11 -6.46
N ASP A 190 26.47 1.25 -7.28
CA ASP A 190 27.15 0.67 -8.44
C ASP A 190 26.12 0.37 -9.55
N ARG A 191 25.86 1.37 -10.39
CA ARG A 191 24.85 1.29 -11.46
C ARG A 191 25.18 0.27 -12.57
N ASP A 192 26.39 -0.23 -12.59
CA ASP A 192 26.85 -1.17 -13.63
C ASP A 192 26.68 -2.63 -13.19
N LYS A 193 26.21 -2.87 -11.96
CA LYS A 193 25.98 -4.21 -11.42
C LYS A 193 24.56 -4.40 -10.97
N CYS A 194 23.98 -5.53 -11.32
CA CYS A 194 22.80 -6.07 -10.67
C CYS A 194 23.24 -6.75 -9.37
N GLU A 195 22.96 -6.15 -8.21
CA GLU A 195 23.43 -6.65 -6.92
C GLU A 195 22.37 -7.40 -6.13
N SER A 196 21.11 -7.32 -6.53
CA SER A 196 20.02 -7.98 -5.81
C SER A 196 19.06 -8.65 -6.76
N SER A 197 18.69 -9.88 -6.41
CA SER A 197 17.58 -10.62 -7.02
C SER A 197 16.35 -10.71 -6.11
N LEU A 198 16.38 -10.04 -4.97
CA LEU A 198 15.30 -10.06 -3.99
C LEU A 198 15.02 -8.66 -3.45
N THR A 199 13.76 -8.24 -3.54
CA THR A 199 13.27 -7.00 -2.97
C THR A 199 12.13 -7.30 -2.00
N PHE A 200 12.08 -6.56 -0.91
CA PHE A 200 11.03 -6.65 0.10
C PHE A 200 10.58 -5.26 0.51
N ILE A 201 9.29 -5.10 0.76
CA ILE A 201 8.69 -3.95 1.43
C ILE A 201 7.55 -4.40 2.33
N SER A 202 7.38 -3.74 3.45
CA SER A 202 6.23 -3.90 4.34
C SER A 202 5.92 -2.58 5.01
N GLU A 203 4.63 -2.25 5.10
CA GLU A 203 4.14 -1.02 5.71
C GLU A 203 3.07 -1.33 6.78
N PRO A 204 3.48 -1.82 7.98
CA PRO A 204 2.58 -1.89 9.11
C PRO A 204 2.12 -0.50 9.54
N GLN A 205 0.80 -0.34 9.64
CA GLN A 205 0.12 0.89 10.05
C GLN A 205 -0.64 0.66 11.36
N LEU A 206 -0.56 1.63 12.26
CA LEU A 206 -1.37 1.68 13.47
C LEU A 206 -2.14 2.99 13.52
N TRP A 207 -3.47 2.89 13.54
CA TRP A 207 -4.38 4.03 13.56
C TRP A 207 -5.28 3.99 14.78
N TYR A 208 -5.51 5.14 15.40
CA TYR A 208 -6.48 5.30 16.46
C TYR A 208 -7.49 6.38 16.11
N ASN A 209 -8.77 6.08 16.22
CA ASN A 209 -9.84 7.05 15.97
C ASN A 209 -9.89 8.09 17.10
N VAL A 210 -9.11 9.15 16.94
CA VAL A 210 -9.06 10.26 17.91
C VAL A 210 -10.28 11.16 17.81
N GLY A 211 -10.95 11.15 16.68
CA GLY A 211 -12.12 11.96 16.41
C GLY A 211 -13.32 11.61 17.29
N GLN A 212 -13.38 10.40 17.86
CA GLN A 212 -14.39 9.99 18.82
C GLN A 212 -14.47 10.92 20.05
N PHE A 213 -13.37 11.56 20.42
CA PHE A 213 -13.31 12.51 21.54
C PHE A 213 -13.81 13.92 21.20
N PHE A 214 -13.98 14.22 19.90
CA PHE A 214 -14.29 15.54 19.38
C PHE A 214 -15.56 15.59 18.54
N ASN A 215 -16.36 14.51 18.60
CA ASN A 215 -17.55 14.33 17.75
C ASN A 215 -17.24 14.44 16.24
N CYS A 216 -16.08 13.89 15.85
CA CYS A 216 -15.55 13.87 14.48
C CYS A 216 -15.10 12.44 14.13
N PRO A 217 -16.02 11.47 13.99
CA PRO A 217 -15.70 10.03 13.91
C PRO A 217 -14.83 9.65 12.71
N ASN A 218 -14.70 10.52 11.74
CA ASN A 218 -13.92 10.32 10.53
C ASN A 218 -12.41 10.53 10.70
N LEU A 219 -11.99 11.11 11.85
CA LEU A 219 -10.59 11.49 12.06
C LEU A 219 -9.83 10.45 12.88
N SER A 220 -8.76 9.93 12.30
CA SER A 220 -7.79 9.07 12.99
C SER A 220 -6.41 9.71 13.03
N ALA A 221 -5.65 9.43 14.09
CA ALA A 221 -4.23 9.74 14.19
C ALA A 221 -3.44 8.44 14.33
N GLY A 222 -2.25 8.40 13.78
CA GLY A 222 -1.44 7.20 13.79
C GLY A 222 -0.21 7.33 12.91
N GLY A 223 0.15 6.26 12.25
CA GLY A 223 1.29 6.25 11.34
C GLY A 223 1.58 4.86 10.80
N GLU A 224 2.65 4.82 10.05
CA GLU A 224 3.19 3.59 9.48
C GLU A 224 4.69 3.53 9.67
N VAL A 225 5.25 2.35 9.46
CA VAL A 225 6.69 2.17 9.38
C VAL A 225 6.99 1.39 8.11
N GLU A 226 7.57 2.02 7.09
CA GLU A 226 8.10 1.28 5.97
C GLU A 226 9.35 0.50 6.41
N LEU A 227 9.28 -0.80 6.23
CA LEU A 227 10.39 -1.73 6.38
C LEU A 227 10.73 -2.25 4.99
N SER A 228 11.91 -1.98 4.49
CA SER A 228 12.25 -2.38 3.13
C SER A 228 13.65 -2.99 3.04
N TYR A 229 13.87 -3.82 2.01
CA TYR A 229 15.16 -4.40 1.69
C TYR A 229 15.40 -4.33 0.18
N ASN A 230 16.49 -3.71 -0.21
CA ASN A 230 16.87 -3.44 -1.60
C ASN A 230 15.75 -2.78 -2.43
N PHE A 231 14.96 -1.94 -1.80
CA PHE A 231 13.81 -1.27 -2.40
C PHE A 231 14.17 0.15 -2.83
N ALA A 232 13.58 0.60 -3.94
CA ALA A 232 13.76 1.95 -4.49
C ALA A 232 15.24 2.34 -4.67
N TYR A 233 16.06 1.40 -5.15
CA TYR A 233 17.51 1.53 -5.38
C TYR A 233 18.36 1.70 -4.10
N ASN A 234 17.80 1.56 -2.91
CA ASN A 234 18.57 1.58 -1.68
C ASN A 234 19.08 0.17 -1.36
N GLU A 235 20.36 0.07 -1.04
CA GLU A 235 20.99 -1.18 -0.64
C GLU A 235 20.65 -1.53 0.81
N GLY A 236 20.34 -2.81 1.03
CA GLY A 236 20.16 -3.37 2.37
C GLY A 236 18.81 -3.03 2.99
N PHE A 237 18.76 -3.16 4.31
CA PHE A 237 17.53 -2.98 5.09
C PHE A 237 17.34 -1.54 5.53
N MET A 238 16.15 -0.99 5.27
CA MET A 238 15.76 0.37 5.64
C MET A 238 14.56 0.35 6.58
N VAL A 239 14.49 1.36 7.45
CA VAL A 239 13.35 1.61 8.34
C VAL A 239 12.97 3.08 8.25
N ASN A 240 11.79 3.37 7.72
CA ASN A 240 11.30 4.72 7.49
C ASN A 240 9.98 4.92 8.25
N PRO A 241 10.02 5.44 9.50
CA PRO A 241 8.82 5.70 10.26
C PRO A 241 8.10 6.96 9.81
N CYS A 242 6.77 6.89 9.74
CA CYS A 242 5.88 7.99 9.40
C CYS A 242 4.85 8.22 10.51
N LEU A 243 4.50 9.46 10.77
CA LEU A 243 3.34 9.82 11.59
C LEU A 243 2.35 10.62 10.75
N GLY A 244 1.06 10.40 10.98
CA GLY A 244 0.05 10.97 10.13
C GLY A 244 -1.33 11.14 10.75
N LEU A 245 -2.17 11.76 9.94
CA LEU A 245 -3.60 11.89 10.15
C LEU A 245 -4.32 11.22 8.98
N LYS A 246 -5.45 10.58 9.27
CA LYS A 246 -6.31 9.94 8.29
C LYS A 246 -7.74 10.44 8.44
N TRP A 247 -8.35 10.75 7.31
CA TRP A 247 -9.75 11.11 7.19
C TRP A 247 -10.50 10.08 6.35
N ASP A 248 -11.47 9.40 6.94
CA ASP A 248 -12.39 8.49 6.25
C ASP A 248 -13.59 9.28 5.74
N PHE A 249 -13.97 9.11 4.44
CA PHE A 249 -15.07 9.85 3.78
C PHE A 249 -16.43 9.15 3.93
#